data_7ef6c3f2a58c4b4de3b365e564ac40eb
#
_entry.id   7ef6c3f2a58c4b4de3b365e564ac40eb
#
_cell.length_a   1.000
_cell.length_b   1.000
_cell.length_c   1.000
_cell.angle_alpha   90.00
_cell.angle_beta   90.00
_cell.angle_gamma   90.00
#
_symmetry.space_group_name_H-M   'P 1'
#
loop_
_entity.id
_entity.type
_entity.pdbx_description
1 polymer ?
#
loop_
_entity_poly.entity_id
_entity_poly.type
_entity_poly.pdbx_seq_one_letter_code
_entity_poly.pdbx_strand_id
1 'polypeptide(L)'
;MKKFILGLFLILGAISFAAPKYVNTDKITQLGYKIDNNIPEIFLFQKMESDGTGISITLFEIPNKSSKYISDMEKENTPSEAQFISSVQNNRAYVNKFRYLDVYTYNFVPKKQKVKDCHISVLYMTKENLSGEKLNKIIDKILNDAESVLK
;
A
#
# COMPACT_ATOMS: atom_id res chain seq x y z
N MET A 1 -13.83 7.45 15.17
CA MET A 1 -12.96 6.33 14.86
C MET A 1 -13.04 5.85 13.40
N LYS A 2 -14.21 5.83 12.79
CA LYS A 2 -14.38 5.40 11.39
C LYS A 2 -13.81 6.39 10.35
N LYS A 3 -13.59 7.64 10.67
CA LYS A 3 -13.23 8.70 9.71
C LYS A 3 -11.75 8.72 9.29
N PHE A 4 -10.85 8.15 10.08
CA PHE A 4 -9.42 8.22 9.80
C PHE A 4 -8.95 7.12 8.83
N ILE A 5 -9.44 5.91 9.02
CA ILE A 5 -9.30 4.83 8.03
C ILE A 5 -10.01 5.24 6.73
N LEU A 6 -11.09 6.00 6.86
CA LEU A 6 -11.90 6.51 5.78
C LEU A 6 -11.17 7.55 4.88
N GLY A 7 -10.29 8.37 5.40
CA GLY A 7 -9.57 9.36 4.60
C GLY A 7 -8.67 8.76 3.53
N LEU A 8 -8.22 7.51 3.73
CA LEU A 8 -7.46 6.75 2.74
C LEU A 8 -8.35 5.83 1.88
N PHE A 9 -9.58 5.52 2.37
CA PHE A 9 -10.50 4.57 1.76
C PHE A 9 -11.79 5.19 1.24
N LEU A 10 -11.98 6.50 1.37
CA LEU A 10 -13.19 7.17 0.92
C LEU A 10 -12.94 8.09 -0.27
N ILE A 11 -12.98 7.47 -1.42
CA ILE A 11 -13.60 8.13 -2.57
C ILE A 11 -14.67 7.19 -3.10
N LEU A 12 -15.82 7.25 -2.47
CA LEU A 12 -17.03 6.60 -2.95
C LEU A 12 -17.63 7.44 -4.08
N GLY A 13 -17.12 7.25 -5.26
CA GLY A 13 -17.73 7.71 -6.50
C GLY A 13 -18.13 6.49 -7.33
N ALA A 14 -19.32 6.49 -7.87
CA ALA A 14 -19.89 5.36 -8.64
C ALA A 14 -19.27 5.20 -10.06
N ILE A 15 -18.05 5.66 -10.30
CA ILE A 15 -17.37 5.52 -11.59
C ILE A 15 -16.27 4.49 -11.42
N SER A 16 -16.48 3.31 -11.96
CA SER A 16 -15.43 2.29 -12.07
C SER A 16 -14.56 2.59 -13.29
N PHE A 17 -13.26 2.75 -13.07
CA PHE A 17 -12.28 2.86 -14.15
C PHE A 17 -11.78 1.48 -14.54
N ALA A 18 -11.46 1.31 -15.83
CA ALA A 18 -10.89 0.07 -16.31
C ALA A 18 -9.50 -0.16 -15.67
N ALA A 19 -9.22 -1.42 -15.30
CA ALA A 19 -7.90 -1.77 -14.79
C ALA A 19 -6.81 -1.52 -15.85
N PRO A 20 -5.61 -1.07 -15.44
CA PRO A 20 -4.48 -0.95 -16.35
C PRO A 20 -4.18 -2.29 -17.06
N LYS A 21 -3.75 -2.23 -18.33
CA LYS A 21 -3.50 -3.43 -19.14
C LYS A 21 -2.45 -4.37 -18.52
N TYR A 22 -1.52 -3.83 -17.76
CA TYR A 22 -0.47 -4.59 -17.08
C TYR A 22 -0.94 -5.21 -15.75
N VAL A 23 -2.21 -5.07 -15.37
CA VAL A 23 -2.76 -5.63 -14.14
C VAL A 23 -3.58 -6.90 -14.44
N ASN A 24 -3.33 -7.95 -13.68
CA ASN A 24 -4.10 -9.18 -13.70
C ASN A 24 -5.17 -9.15 -12.58
N THR A 25 -6.38 -8.73 -12.92
CA THR A 25 -7.50 -8.60 -11.98
C THR A 25 -7.95 -9.94 -11.40
N ASP A 26 -7.89 -11.03 -12.18
CA ASP A 26 -8.25 -12.37 -11.70
C ASP A 26 -7.29 -12.82 -10.60
N LYS A 27 -6.01 -12.51 -10.76
CA LYS A 27 -5.00 -12.81 -9.73
C LYS A 27 -5.26 -12.06 -8.43
N ILE A 28 -5.67 -10.79 -8.50
CA ILE A 28 -6.05 -9.99 -7.32
C ILE A 28 -7.16 -10.69 -6.53
N THR A 29 -8.21 -11.10 -7.23
CA THR A 29 -9.34 -11.81 -6.61
C THR A 29 -8.93 -13.16 -6.02
N GLN A 30 -8.09 -13.93 -6.73
CA GLN A 30 -7.55 -15.21 -6.24
C GLN A 30 -6.72 -15.05 -4.94
N LEU A 31 -6.02 -13.93 -4.77
CA LEU A 31 -5.26 -13.60 -3.57
C LEU A 31 -6.15 -13.07 -2.42
N GLY A 32 -7.46 -12.99 -2.62
CA GLY A 32 -8.43 -12.55 -1.61
C GLY A 32 -8.57 -11.04 -1.46
N TYR A 33 -8.01 -10.25 -2.39
CA TYR A 33 -8.20 -8.80 -2.41
C TYR A 33 -9.46 -8.42 -3.15
N LYS A 34 -10.05 -7.30 -2.73
CA LYS A 34 -11.14 -6.61 -3.44
C LYS A 34 -10.57 -5.39 -4.16
N ILE A 35 -10.99 -5.22 -5.41
CA ILE A 35 -10.61 -4.05 -6.21
C ILE A 35 -11.51 -2.90 -5.81
N ASP A 36 -10.89 -1.75 -5.52
CA ASP A 36 -11.56 -0.48 -5.25
C ASP A 36 -11.01 0.56 -6.23
N ASN A 37 -11.58 0.60 -7.41
CA ASN A 37 -11.04 1.34 -8.55
C ASN A 37 -11.88 2.57 -8.86
N ASN A 38 -11.85 3.56 -7.95
CA ASN A 38 -12.70 4.74 -8.02
C ASN A 38 -11.96 6.02 -8.45
N ILE A 39 -10.65 5.96 -8.65
CA ILE A 39 -9.83 7.13 -8.99
C ILE A 39 -9.13 6.87 -10.33
N PRO A 40 -9.21 7.79 -11.31
CA PRO A 40 -8.36 7.75 -12.48
C PRO A 40 -6.89 7.75 -12.06
N GLU A 41 -6.04 7.03 -12.79
CA GLU A 41 -4.58 7.02 -12.58
C GLU A 41 -4.10 6.30 -11.32
N ILE A 42 -5.01 5.89 -10.43
CA ILE A 42 -4.71 5.09 -9.23
C ILE A 42 -5.52 3.81 -9.28
N PHE A 43 -4.84 2.69 -9.21
CA PHE A 43 -5.47 1.38 -9.13
C PHE A 43 -5.26 0.80 -7.74
N LEU A 44 -6.34 0.64 -7.00
CA LEU A 44 -6.35 0.23 -5.60
C LEU A 44 -7.01 -1.13 -5.42
N PHE A 45 -6.40 -2.00 -4.64
CA PHE A 45 -7.01 -3.21 -4.15
C PHE A 45 -6.62 -3.46 -2.70
N GLN A 46 -7.53 -4.06 -1.95
CA GLN A 46 -7.40 -4.15 -0.50
C GLN A 46 -8.04 -5.41 0.07
N LYS A 47 -7.60 -5.81 1.26
CA LYS A 47 -8.24 -6.84 2.06
C LYS A 47 -8.16 -6.53 3.55
N MET A 48 -9.11 -7.10 4.29
CA MET A 48 -9.10 -7.12 5.74
C MET A 48 -9.02 -8.58 6.19
N GLU A 49 -8.04 -8.88 7.01
CA GLU A 49 -7.89 -10.20 7.63
C GLU A 49 -8.83 -10.36 8.84
N SER A 50 -9.10 -11.59 9.27
CA SER A 50 -10.02 -11.88 10.38
C SER A 50 -9.57 -11.31 11.72
N ASP A 51 -8.28 -11.07 11.90
CA ASP A 51 -7.69 -10.46 13.11
C ASP A 51 -7.77 -8.93 13.12
N GLY A 52 -8.37 -8.32 12.10
CA GLY A 52 -8.49 -6.88 11.94
C GLY A 52 -7.29 -6.22 11.25
N THR A 53 -6.31 -7.01 10.79
CA THR A 53 -5.20 -6.50 9.96
C THR A 53 -5.71 -6.04 8.61
N GLY A 54 -5.40 -4.81 8.23
CA GLY A 54 -5.74 -4.22 6.93
C GLY A 54 -4.55 -4.18 5.99
N ILE A 55 -4.77 -4.53 4.73
CA ILE A 55 -3.77 -4.43 3.66
C ILE A 55 -4.38 -3.65 2.51
N SER A 56 -3.74 -2.57 2.11
CA SER A 56 -4.11 -1.79 0.93
C SER A 56 -2.91 -1.68 0.00
N ILE A 57 -3.10 -2.01 -1.26
CA ILE A 57 -2.08 -1.94 -2.29
C ILE A 57 -2.54 -0.99 -3.37
N THR A 58 -1.76 0.04 -3.60
CA THR A 58 -2.01 1.06 -4.61
C THR A 58 -0.96 0.95 -5.71
N LEU A 59 -1.42 0.93 -6.95
CA LEU A 59 -0.59 1.04 -8.15
C LEU A 59 -0.86 2.39 -8.80
N PHE A 60 0.19 3.13 -9.13
CA PHE A 60 0.05 4.42 -9.80
C PHE A 60 1.26 4.71 -10.69
N GLU A 61 1.01 5.45 -11.74
CA GLU A 61 2.03 5.82 -12.72
C GLU A 61 2.52 7.24 -12.46
N ILE A 62 3.81 7.35 -12.13
CA ILE A 62 4.49 8.64 -12.03
C ILE A 62 5.81 8.54 -12.82
N PRO A 63 5.84 9.06 -14.05
CA PRO A 63 7.01 8.99 -14.90
C PRO A 63 8.24 9.65 -14.28
N ASN A 64 9.40 9.02 -14.45
CA ASN A 64 10.70 9.58 -14.08
C ASN A 64 10.88 9.89 -12.58
N LYS A 65 10.13 9.22 -11.70
CA LYS A 65 10.32 9.31 -10.25
C LYS A 65 10.93 8.02 -9.69
N SER A 66 11.76 8.18 -8.66
CA SER A 66 12.33 7.04 -7.95
C SER A 66 11.37 6.50 -6.89
N SER A 67 11.54 5.24 -6.52
CA SER A 67 10.81 4.65 -5.39
C SER A 67 11.05 5.39 -4.07
N LYS A 68 12.25 5.93 -3.89
CA LYS A 68 12.57 6.76 -2.72
C LYS A 68 11.74 8.04 -2.69
N TYR A 69 11.61 8.72 -3.83
CA TYR A 69 10.75 9.90 -3.96
C TYR A 69 9.30 9.59 -3.59
N ILE A 70 8.77 8.45 -4.05
CA ILE A 70 7.41 8.03 -3.72
C ILE A 70 7.25 7.79 -2.21
N SER A 71 8.19 7.08 -1.61
CA SER A 71 8.19 6.85 -0.16
C SER A 71 8.22 8.14 0.66
N ASP A 72 9.03 9.12 0.25
CA ASP A 72 9.11 10.42 0.91
C ASP A 72 7.83 11.23 0.73
N MET A 73 7.28 11.24 -0.48
CA MET A 73 6.01 11.91 -0.79
C MET A 73 4.85 11.35 0.07
N GLU A 74 4.75 10.04 0.21
CA GLU A 74 3.72 9.43 1.04
C GLU A 74 3.89 9.74 2.52
N LYS A 75 5.14 9.79 3.00
CA LYS A 75 5.44 10.23 4.36
C LYS A 75 4.98 11.67 4.60
N GLU A 76 5.25 12.58 3.67
CA GLU A 76 4.88 13.99 3.77
C GLU A 76 3.37 14.21 3.69
N ASN A 77 2.66 13.38 2.92
CA ASN A 77 1.21 13.45 2.76
C ASN A 77 0.42 12.68 3.83
N THR A 78 1.10 12.09 4.80
CA THR A 78 0.43 11.40 5.91
C THR A 78 -0.33 12.41 6.77
N PRO A 79 -1.59 12.11 7.15
CA PRO A 79 -2.38 12.99 8.00
C PRO A 79 -1.67 13.33 9.32
N SER A 80 -1.80 14.58 9.77
CA SER A 80 -1.14 15.11 10.97
C SER A 80 -1.51 14.38 12.27
N GLU A 81 -2.66 13.70 12.30
CA GLU A 81 -3.12 12.89 13.42
C GLU A 81 -2.35 11.59 13.59
N ALA A 82 -1.70 11.11 12.52
CA ALA A 82 -0.85 9.94 12.57
C ALA A 82 0.55 10.33 13.04
N GLN A 83 0.94 9.85 14.20
CA GLN A 83 2.27 10.08 14.73
C GLN A 83 3.30 9.32 13.89
N PHE A 84 4.21 10.03 13.24
CA PHE A 84 5.38 9.41 12.60
C PHE A 84 6.32 8.82 13.65
N ILE A 85 6.74 7.58 13.46
CA ILE A 85 7.64 6.87 14.37
C ILE A 85 9.04 6.77 13.75
N SER A 86 9.16 6.20 12.57
CA SER A 86 10.47 5.96 11.94
C SER A 86 10.37 5.73 10.45
N SER A 87 11.47 5.98 9.75
CA SER A 87 11.73 5.47 8.42
C SER A 87 12.87 4.46 8.48
N VAL A 88 12.63 3.28 7.95
CA VAL A 88 13.62 2.20 7.84
C VAL A 88 13.63 1.67 6.41
N GLN A 89 14.62 0.85 6.10
CA GLN A 89 14.66 0.16 4.82
C GLN A 89 15.28 -1.22 4.98
N ASN A 90 14.87 -2.13 4.12
CA ASN A 90 15.53 -3.42 3.94
C ASN A 90 16.03 -3.54 2.48
N ASN A 91 16.39 -4.75 2.06
CA ASN A 91 16.88 -4.98 0.69
C ASN A 91 15.82 -4.73 -0.38
N ARG A 92 14.50 -4.83 -0.04
CA ARG A 92 13.40 -4.74 -0.99
C ARG A 92 12.65 -3.43 -0.96
N ALA A 93 12.52 -2.78 0.19
CA ALA A 93 11.59 -1.66 0.36
C ALA A 93 12.12 -0.54 1.24
N TYR A 94 11.59 0.66 1.00
CA TYR A 94 11.56 1.77 1.95
C TYR A 94 10.30 1.62 2.79
N VAL A 95 10.41 1.85 4.10
CA VAL A 95 9.32 1.63 5.06
C VAL A 95 9.17 2.84 5.96
N ASN A 96 7.99 3.44 5.98
CA ASN A 96 7.62 4.48 6.93
C ASN A 96 6.62 3.88 7.94
N LYS A 97 6.88 4.11 9.20
CA LYS A 97 6.05 3.62 10.30
C LYS A 97 5.36 4.77 11.01
N PHE A 98 4.06 4.61 11.18
CA PHE A 98 3.20 5.56 11.87
C PHE A 98 2.38 4.87 12.96
N ARG A 99 1.83 5.66 13.85
CA ARG A 99 0.88 5.20 14.85
C ARG A 99 -0.29 6.16 14.94
N TYR A 100 -1.47 5.62 14.96
CA TYR A 100 -2.70 6.34 15.28
C TYR A 100 -3.49 5.55 16.33
N LEU A 101 -3.65 6.13 17.53
CA LEU A 101 -4.22 5.43 18.68
C LEU A 101 -3.46 4.12 18.98
N ASP A 102 -4.15 2.99 18.91
CA ASP A 102 -3.61 1.63 19.12
C ASP A 102 -3.24 0.88 17.83
N VAL A 103 -3.29 1.56 16.68
CA VAL A 103 -2.98 0.97 15.37
C VAL A 103 -1.64 1.48 14.87
N TYR A 104 -0.78 0.54 14.46
CA TYR A 104 0.43 0.83 13.71
C TYR A 104 0.15 0.70 12.21
N THR A 105 0.63 1.67 11.45
CA THR A 105 0.57 1.67 10.00
C THR A 105 1.99 1.63 9.43
N TYR A 106 2.23 0.66 8.57
CA TYR A 106 3.49 0.51 7.84
C TYR A 106 3.20 0.82 6.38
N ASN A 107 3.73 1.94 5.91
CA ASN A 107 3.73 2.26 4.48
C ASN A 107 5.04 1.77 3.90
N PHE A 108 4.99 0.95 2.86
CA PHE A 108 6.21 0.52 2.20
C PHE A 108 6.12 0.54 0.68
N VAL A 109 7.22 0.94 0.08
CA VAL A 109 7.39 1.12 -1.36
C VAL A 109 8.58 0.26 -1.81
N PRO A 110 8.41 -0.66 -2.76
CA PRO A 110 9.52 -1.48 -3.25
C PRO A 110 10.57 -0.62 -3.95
N LYS A 111 11.84 -0.93 -3.70
CA LYS A 111 12.99 -0.21 -4.28
C LYS A 111 13.10 -0.38 -5.78
N LYS A 112 12.62 -1.52 -6.31
CA LYS A 112 12.65 -1.82 -7.75
C LYS A 112 11.23 -1.86 -8.29
N GLN A 113 11.02 -1.24 -9.45
CA GLN A 113 9.77 -1.31 -10.19
C GLN A 113 9.76 -2.56 -11.06
N LYS A 114 8.67 -3.32 -11.05
CA LYS A 114 8.47 -4.45 -11.97
C LYS A 114 8.01 -3.97 -13.34
N VAL A 115 7.18 -2.95 -13.38
CA VAL A 115 6.72 -2.28 -14.60
C VAL A 115 7.26 -0.85 -14.57
N LYS A 116 7.85 -0.42 -15.69
CA LYS A 116 8.44 0.91 -15.79
C LYS A 116 7.41 2.00 -15.43
N ASP A 117 7.83 2.96 -14.62
CA ASP A 117 7.04 4.09 -14.15
C ASP A 117 5.79 3.72 -13.32
N CYS A 118 5.52 2.43 -13.11
CA CYS A 118 4.48 1.95 -12.21
C CYS A 118 5.05 1.75 -10.81
N HIS A 119 4.52 2.49 -9.87
CA HIS A 119 4.89 2.41 -8.47
C HIS A 119 3.87 1.61 -7.69
N ILE A 120 4.37 0.77 -6.78
CA ILE A 120 3.58 0.06 -5.78
C ILE A 120 3.72 0.81 -4.47
N SER A 121 2.60 1.11 -3.82
CA SER A 121 2.58 1.54 -2.43
C SER A 121 1.70 0.60 -1.64
N VAL A 122 2.19 0.17 -0.50
CA VAL A 122 1.45 -0.69 0.41
C VAL A 122 1.22 0.03 1.73
N LEU A 123 -0.02 -0.04 2.22
CA LEU A 123 -0.36 0.28 3.60
C LEU A 123 -0.75 -1.01 4.31
N TYR A 124 0.01 -1.34 5.34
CA TYR A 124 -0.24 -2.45 6.23
C TYR A 124 -0.60 -1.93 7.61
N MET A 125 -1.79 -2.24 8.09
CA MET A 125 -2.33 -1.72 9.36
C MET A 125 -2.57 -2.88 10.34
N THR A 126 -2.03 -2.75 11.54
CA THR A 126 -2.14 -3.78 12.58
C THR A 126 -2.02 -3.17 13.97
N LYS A 127 -2.51 -3.87 14.99
CA LYS A 127 -2.25 -3.50 16.38
C LYS A 127 -0.87 -3.91 16.88
N GLU A 128 -0.16 -4.74 16.12
CA GLU A 128 1.17 -5.20 16.49
C GLU A 128 2.25 -4.16 16.16
N ASN A 129 3.13 -3.94 17.14
CA ASN A 129 4.33 -3.15 16.95
C ASN A 129 5.44 -4.01 16.33
N LEU A 130 5.45 -4.07 15.00
CA LEU A 130 6.35 -4.94 14.22
C LEU A 130 7.72 -4.28 13.98
N SER A 131 8.75 -5.10 13.95
CA SER A 131 10.11 -4.72 13.59
C SER A 131 10.94 -5.94 13.14
N GLY A 132 12.14 -5.68 12.65
CA GLY A 132 13.12 -6.73 12.33
C GLY A 132 12.60 -7.80 11.38
N GLU A 133 12.93 -9.04 11.66
CA GLU A 133 12.64 -10.18 10.79
C GLU A 133 11.14 -10.41 10.58
N LYS A 134 10.32 -10.21 11.61
CA LYS A 134 8.86 -10.37 11.51
C LYS A 134 8.27 -9.38 10.50
N LEU A 135 8.67 -8.11 10.57
CA LEU A 135 8.24 -7.10 9.61
C LEU A 135 8.75 -7.42 8.20
N ASN A 136 10.00 -7.84 8.05
CA ASN A 136 10.56 -8.19 6.75
C ASN A 136 9.81 -9.34 6.07
N LYS A 137 9.42 -10.39 6.80
CA LYS A 137 8.62 -11.50 6.26
C LYS A 137 7.25 -11.03 5.76
N ILE A 138 6.62 -10.10 6.47
CA ILE A 138 5.33 -9.51 6.05
C ILE A 138 5.51 -8.68 4.78
N ILE A 139 6.54 -7.83 4.73
CA ILE A 139 6.87 -7.04 3.55
C ILE A 139 7.10 -7.94 2.34
N ASP A 140 7.90 -8.98 2.48
CA ASP A 140 8.20 -9.92 1.40
C ASP A 140 6.94 -10.62 0.87
N LYS A 141 6.09 -11.09 1.76
CA LYS A 141 4.82 -11.73 1.38
C LYS A 141 3.93 -10.79 0.60
N ILE A 142 3.70 -9.57 1.11
CA ILE A 142 2.77 -8.63 0.49
C ILE A 142 3.33 -8.08 -0.83
N LEU A 143 4.63 -7.81 -0.91
CA LEU A 143 5.26 -7.41 -2.16
C LEU A 143 5.25 -8.52 -3.21
N ASN A 144 5.42 -9.78 -2.82
CA ASN A 144 5.24 -10.90 -3.74
C ASN A 144 3.81 -10.96 -4.28
N ASP A 145 2.80 -10.76 -3.44
CA ASP A 145 1.41 -10.66 -3.88
C ASP A 145 1.23 -9.50 -4.87
N ALA A 146 1.67 -8.29 -4.51
CA ALA A 146 1.56 -7.09 -5.33
C ALA A 146 2.29 -7.21 -6.68
N GLU A 147 3.50 -7.76 -6.68
CA GLU A 147 4.26 -7.97 -7.92
C GLU A 147 3.67 -9.09 -8.79
N SER A 148 3.02 -10.10 -8.18
CA SER A 148 2.41 -11.21 -8.92
C SER A 148 1.19 -10.81 -9.74
N VAL A 149 0.55 -9.71 -9.41
CA VAL A 149 -0.60 -9.18 -10.18
C VAL A 149 -0.18 -8.31 -11.35
N LEU A 150 1.10 -7.97 -11.47
CA LEU A 150 1.66 -7.24 -12.62
C LEU A 150 2.11 -8.22 -13.69
N LYS A 151 1.72 -7.95 -14.94
CA LYS A 151 2.07 -8.74 -16.15
C LYS A 151 3.43 -8.33 -16.70
#